data_dc6512c2578f94fb2f8fb8b3abc09d8e
#
_entry.id   dc6512c2578f94fb2f8fb8b3abc09d8e
#
_cell.length_a   1.000
_cell.length_b   1.000
_cell.length_c   1.000
_cell.angle_alpha   90.00
_cell.angle_beta   90.00
_cell.angle_gamma   90.00
#
_symmetry.space_group_name_H-M   'P 1'
#
loop_
_entity.id
_entity.type
_entity.pdbx_description
1 polymer ?
#
loop_
_entity_poly.entity_id
_entity_poly.type
_entity_poly.pdbx_seq_one_letter_code
_entity_poly.pdbx_strand_id
1 'polypeptide(L)'
;MINKVKDLLKDQDFMHRYASVIFAGLFLLAFNILAIAMNSTFLSLRNVNRLIEAAFPLMMVAFGQTICLLIGGIDISLGSIVSLTNVVCITFINVDSEFGWIPGILAAIVCGFLCGALNGFITQQFHIPALIVTISMSIVYAGLAL
;
A
#
# COMPACT_ATOMS: atom_id res chain seq x y z
N MET A 1 -11.26 -35.88 -2.87
CA MET A 1 -10.76 -34.51 -2.81
C MET A 1 -10.58 -33.89 -4.21
N ILE A 2 -9.96 -34.59 -5.15
CA ILE A 2 -9.72 -34.15 -6.55
C ILE A 2 -11.01 -33.84 -7.33
N ASN A 3 -12.08 -34.64 -7.15
CA ASN A 3 -13.37 -34.43 -7.83
C ASN A 3 -14.06 -33.14 -7.30
N LYS A 4 -13.98 -32.87 -6.00
CA LYS A 4 -14.56 -31.66 -5.40
C LYS A 4 -13.88 -30.38 -5.87
N VAL A 5 -12.58 -30.43 -6.14
CA VAL A 5 -11.82 -29.33 -6.74
C VAL A 5 -12.21 -29.12 -8.21
N LYS A 6 -12.42 -30.21 -8.97
CA LYS A 6 -12.92 -30.13 -10.35
C LYS A 6 -14.32 -29.55 -10.46
N ASP A 7 -15.20 -29.86 -9.50
CA ASP A 7 -16.56 -29.33 -9.47
C ASP A 7 -16.56 -27.83 -9.13
N LEU A 8 -15.67 -27.38 -8.23
CA LEU A 8 -15.48 -25.96 -7.90
C LEU A 8 -14.94 -25.14 -9.09
N LEU A 9 -14.04 -25.72 -9.86
CA LEU A 9 -13.50 -25.06 -11.07
C LEU A 9 -14.50 -25.03 -12.24
N LYS A 10 -15.52 -25.87 -12.20
CA LYS A 10 -16.59 -25.94 -13.21
C LYS A 10 -17.73 -24.96 -12.93
N ASP A 11 -17.75 -24.38 -11.74
CA ASP A 11 -18.74 -23.36 -11.37
C ASP A 11 -18.36 -22.03 -12.05
N GLN A 12 -19.13 -21.66 -13.07
CA GLN A 12 -18.91 -20.40 -13.81
C GLN A 12 -18.96 -19.18 -12.88
N ASP A 13 -19.80 -19.22 -11.85
CA ASP A 13 -19.90 -18.15 -10.85
C ASP A 13 -18.62 -18.03 -10.01
N PHE A 14 -17.98 -19.15 -9.69
CA PHE A 14 -16.70 -19.19 -8.99
C PHE A 14 -15.59 -18.55 -9.84
N MET A 15 -15.50 -18.96 -11.11
CA MET A 15 -14.49 -18.41 -12.03
C MET A 15 -14.66 -16.91 -12.24
N HIS A 16 -15.90 -16.43 -12.43
CA HIS A 16 -16.13 -14.98 -12.56
C HIS A 16 -15.79 -14.19 -11.30
N ARG A 17 -16.07 -14.74 -10.13
CA ARG A 17 -15.81 -14.08 -8.83
C ARG A 17 -14.33 -14.03 -8.48
N TYR A 18 -13.58 -15.09 -8.77
CA TYR A 18 -12.18 -15.23 -8.34
C TYR A 18 -11.17 -15.14 -9.47
N ALA A 19 -11.60 -14.94 -10.71
CA ALA A 19 -10.72 -14.88 -11.89
C ALA A 19 -9.57 -13.86 -11.68
N SER A 20 -9.89 -12.66 -11.23
CA SER A 20 -8.89 -11.61 -11.02
C SER A 20 -7.81 -12.01 -10.00
N VAL A 21 -8.22 -12.67 -8.91
CA VAL A 21 -7.30 -13.13 -7.86
C VAL A 21 -6.46 -14.30 -8.36
N ILE A 22 -7.06 -15.23 -9.11
CA ILE A 22 -6.36 -16.37 -9.72
C ILE A 22 -5.33 -15.88 -10.73
N PHE A 23 -5.70 -14.94 -11.62
CA PHE A 23 -4.78 -14.36 -12.60
C PHE A 23 -3.63 -13.61 -11.91
N ALA A 24 -3.91 -12.80 -10.87
CA ALA A 24 -2.88 -12.12 -10.10
C ALA A 24 -1.91 -13.12 -9.45
N GLY A 25 -2.43 -14.20 -8.88
CA GLY A 25 -1.62 -15.27 -8.28
C GLY A 25 -0.76 -16.01 -9.32
N LEU A 26 -1.32 -16.35 -10.48
CA LEU A 26 -0.57 -16.99 -11.57
C LEU A 26 0.52 -16.07 -12.12
N PHE A 27 0.21 -14.78 -12.28
CA PHE A 27 1.17 -13.79 -12.75
C PHE A 27 2.33 -13.64 -11.76
N LEU A 28 2.02 -13.55 -10.46
CA LEU A 28 3.03 -13.49 -9.40
C LEU A 28 3.91 -14.74 -9.39
N LEU A 29 3.34 -15.93 -9.53
CA LEU A 29 4.10 -17.19 -9.63
C LEU A 29 5.01 -17.21 -10.87
N ALA A 30 4.50 -16.81 -12.03
CA ALA A 30 5.28 -16.76 -13.26
C ALA A 30 6.48 -15.82 -13.14
N PHE A 31 6.29 -14.62 -12.55
CA PHE A 31 7.40 -13.69 -12.29
C PHE A 31 8.42 -14.22 -11.29
N ASN A 32 7.99 -14.91 -10.23
CA ASN A 32 8.93 -15.54 -9.30
C ASN A 32 9.75 -16.64 -9.96
N ILE A 33 9.13 -17.51 -10.78
CA ILE A 33 9.83 -18.55 -11.52
C ILE A 33 10.86 -17.92 -12.48
N LEU A 34 10.47 -16.89 -13.20
CA LEU A 34 11.37 -16.17 -14.10
C LEU A 34 12.55 -15.54 -13.34
N ALA A 35 12.29 -14.90 -12.22
CA ALA A 35 13.32 -14.29 -11.37
C ALA A 35 14.31 -15.32 -10.83
N ILE A 36 13.84 -16.50 -10.42
CA ILE A 36 14.69 -17.62 -9.97
C ILE A 36 15.53 -18.14 -11.13
N ALA A 37 14.93 -18.28 -12.33
CA ALA A 37 15.64 -18.76 -13.53
C ALA A 37 16.75 -17.79 -13.97
N MET A 38 16.53 -16.49 -13.83
CA MET A 38 17.50 -15.44 -14.20
C MET A 38 18.58 -15.21 -13.15
N ASN A 39 18.32 -15.50 -11.88
CA ASN A 39 19.26 -15.23 -10.79
C ASN A 39 19.23 -16.36 -9.76
N SER A 40 20.28 -17.18 -9.74
CA SER A 40 20.42 -18.31 -8.81
C SER A 40 20.46 -17.90 -7.33
N THR A 41 20.77 -16.62 -7.03
CA THR A 41 20.80 -16.09 -5.67
C THR A 41 19.48 -15.43 -5.25
N PHE A 42 18.45 -15.49 -6.12
CA PHE A 42 17.15 -14.85 -5.85
C PHE A 42 16.51 -15.32 -4.54
N LEU A 43 16.60 -16.63 -4.25
CA LEU A 43 16.08 -17.22 -3.00
C LEU A 43 17.07 -17.17 -1.84
N SER A 44 18.19 -16.46 -1.96
CA SER A 44 19.11 -16.31 -0.83
C SER A 44 18.42 -15.57 0.33
N LEU A 45 18.74 -15.96 1.57
CA LEU A 45 18.17 -15.36 2.78
C LEU A 45 18.31 -13.83 2.79
N ARG A 46 19.46 -13.34 2.31
CA ARG A 46 19.71 -11.89 2.20
C ARG A 46 18.74 -11.21 1.24
N ASN A 47 18.46 -11.82 0.10
CA ASN A 47 17.55 -11.24 -0.89
C ASN A 47 16.10 -11.35 -0.44
N VAL A 48 15.71 -12.45 0.19
CA VAL A 48 14.37 -12.62 0.77
C VAL A 48 14.10 -11.56 1.83
N ASN A 49 15.05 -11.29 2.73
CA ASN A 49 14.91 -10.23 3.72
C ASN A 49 14.72 -8.85 3.06
N ARG A 50 15.50 -8.52 2.03
CA ARG A 50 15.35 -7.28 1.27
C ARG A 50 13.99 -7.16 0.58
N LEU A 51 13.47 -8.26 0.04
CA LEU A 51 12.15 -8.29 -0.56
C LEU A 51 11.04 -8.04 0.48
N ILE A 52 11.16 -8.63 1.67
CA ILE A 52 10.22 -8.40 2.77
C ILE A 52 10.29 -6.93 3.23
N GLU A 53 11.49 -6.39 3.42
CA GLU A 53 11.69 -4.98 3.79
C GLU A 53 11.07 -4.03 2.76
N ALA A 54 11.25 -4.30 1.46
CA ALA A 54 10.67 -3.50 0.38
C ALA A 54 9.14 -3.68 0.25
N ALA A 55 8.63 -4.87 0.52
CA ALA A 55 7.20 -5.16 0.41
C ALA A 55 6.40 -4.61 1.60
N PHE A 56 7.00 -4.48 2.78
CA PHE A 56 6.30 -4.08 3.99
C PHE A 56 5.58 -2.72 3.87
N PRO A 57 6.20 -1.63 3.42
CA PRO A 57 5.50 -0.36 3.20
C PRO A 57 4.36 -0.46 2.20
N LEU A 58 4.55 -1.23 1.12
CA LEU A 58 3.50 -1.45 0.10
C LEU A 58 2.31 -2.21 0.68
N MET A 59 2.54 -3.21 1.54
CA MET A 59 1.46 -3.94 2.21
C MET A 59 0.67 -3.02 3.15
N MET A 60 1.32 -2.11 3.88
CA MET A 60 0.64 -1.14 4.73
C MET A 60 -0.24 -0.18 3.91
N VAL A 61 0.26 0.33 2.78
CA VAL A 61 -0.51 1.18 1.86
C VAL A 61 -1.68 0.41 1.26
N ALA A 62 -1.46 -0.84 0.83
CA ALA A 62 -2.52 -1.69 0.28
C ALA A 62 -3.62 -1.98 1.31
N PHE A 63 -3.25 -2.17 2.58
CA PHE A 63 -4.20 -2.34 3.67
C PHE A 63 -5.05 -1.07 3.88
N GLY A 64 -4.42 0.11 3.91
CA GLY A 64 -5.13 1.39 3.97
C GLY A 64 -6.08 1.58 2.78
N GLN A 65 -5.62 1.30 1.56
CA GLN A 65 -6.46 1.37 0.35
C GLN A 65 -7.65 0.40 0.41
N THR A 66 -7.45 -0.80 0.97
CA THR A 66 -8.54 -1.77 1.13
C THR A 66 -9.65 -1.22 2.03
N ILE A 67 -9.29 -0.54 3.12
CA ILE A 67 -10.27 0.11 4.00
C ILE A 67 -11.05 1.18 3.23
N CYS A 68 -10.36 2.03 2.45
CA CYS A 68 -11.01 3.04 1.61
C CYS A 68 -12.00 2.42 0.61
N LEU A 69 -11.62 1.31 -0.03
CA LEU A 69 -12.49 0.59 -0.98
C LEU A 69 -13.72 -0.01 -0.29
N LEU A 70 -13.59 -0.54 0.92
CA LEU A 70 -14.70 -1.12 1.69
C LEU A 70 -15.78 -0.07 2.02
N ILE A 71 -15.41 1.20 2.21
CA ILE A 71 -16.34 2.30 2.44
C ILE A 71 -16.80 2.98 1.14
N GLY A 72 -16.43 2.42 -0.03
CA GLY A 72 -16.85 2.91 -1.34
C GLY A 72 -16.03 4.08 -1.89
N GLY A 73 -14.86 4.38 -1.30
CA GLY A 73 -13.92 5.41 -1.75
C GLY A 73 -12.69 4.83 -2.44
N ILE A 74 -11.99 5.68 -3.20
CA ILE A 74 -10.64 5.40 -3.71
C ILE A 74 -9.76 6.55 -3.25
N ASP A 75 -8.64 6.23 -2.59
CA ASP A 75 -7.67 7.22 -2.14
C ASP A 75 -6.39 7.14 -2.97
N ILE A 76 -6.21 8.12 -3.87
CA ILE A 76 -5.01 8.24 -4.71
C ILE A 76 -3.89 9.00 -3.98
N SER A 77 -4.20 9.68 -2.88
CA SER A 77 -3.21 10.48 -2.14
C SER A 77 -2.27 9.67 -1.26
N LEU A 78 -2.52 8.38 -1.04
CA LEU A 78 -1.73 7.53 -0.13
C LEU A 78 -0.22 7.56 -0.45
N GLY A 79 0.17 7.49 -1.74
CA GLY A 79 1.58 7.55 -2.12
C GLY A 79 2.26 8.87 -1.77
N SER A 80 1.57 9.99 -1.98
CA SER A 80 2.09 11.33 -1.64
C SER A 80 2.09 11.57 -0.12
N ILE A 81 1.13 11.02 0.62
CA ILE A 81 1.13 11.04 2.09
C ILE A 81 2.33 10.26 2.62
N VAL A 82 2.64 9.08 2.06
CA VAL A 82 3.84 8.32 2.44
C VAL A 82 5.11 9.15 2.21
N SER A 83 5.23 9.83 1.08
CA SER A 83 6.37 10.70 0.80
C SER A 83 6.48 11.84 1.81
N LEU A 84 5.38 12.54 2.06
CA LEU A 84 5.33 13.64 3.02
C LEU A 84 5.66 13.19 4.45
N THR A 85 5.05 12.10 4.91
CA THR A 85 5.31 11.57 6.26
C THR A 85 6.75 11.09 6.42
N ASN A 86 7.37 10.58 5.36
CA ASN A 86 8.79 10.19 5.37
C ASN A 86 9.69 11.42 5.56
N VAL A 87 9.45 12.51 4.82
CA VAL A 87 10.19 13.77 4.95
C VAL A 87 10.01 14.34 6.37
N VAL A 88 8.77 14.39 6.87
CA VAL A 88 8.48 14.84 8.23
C VAL A 88 9.19 13.96 9.27
N CYS A 89 9.14 12.64 9.11
CA CYS A 89 9.83 11.70 10.00
C CYS A 89 11.31 12.03 10.11
N ILE A 90 12.01 12.14 8.97
CA ILE A 90 13.45 12.40 8.94
C ILE A 90 13.80 13.77 9.53
N THR A 91 12.96 14.78 9.31
CA THR A 91 13.17 16.14 9.82
C THR A 91 13.17 16.18 11.35
N PHE A 92 12.37 15.35 12.01
CA PHE A 92 12.24 15.33 13.47
C PHE A 92 13.10 14.24 14.15
N ILE A 93 13.86 13.43 13.40
CA ILE A 93 14.81 12.48 13.98
C ILE A 93 16.03 13.24 14.53
N ASN A 94 16.37 12.98 15.79
CA ASN A 94 17.60 13.43 16.41
C ASN A 94 18.60 12.25 16.50
N VAL A 95 19.63 12.27 15.67
CA VAL A 95 20.63 11.19 15.58
C VAL A 95 21.59 11.15 16.77
N ASP A 96 21.67 12.22 17.57
CA ASP A 96 22.57 12.33 18.72
C ASP A 96 22.00 11.72 20.01
N SER A 97 20.74 11.25 19.97
CA SER A 97 20.04 10.68 21.12
C SER A 97 19.64 9.23 20.88
N GLU A 98 19.79 8.38 21.90
CA GLU A 98 19.41 6.95 21.85
C GLU A 98 17.93 6.76 21.47
N PHE A 99 17.05 7.65 21.92
CA PHE A 99 15.62 7.64 21.60
C PHE A 99 15.20 8.72 20.60
N GLY A 100 16.16 9.29 19.87
CA GLY A 100 15.93 10.41 18.95
C GLY A 100 15.07 10.08 17.72
N TRP A 101 14.78 8.83 17.47
CA TRP A 101 13.85 8.37 16.44
C TRP A 101 12.37 8.53 16.82
N ILE A 102 12.05 8.59 18.14
CA ILE A 102 10.66 8.67 18.64
C ILE A 102 9.93 9.94 18.13
N PRO A 103 10.51 11.16 18.23
CA PRO A 103 9.84 12.37 17.73
C PRO A 103 9.52 12.28 16.23
N GLY A 104 10.41 11.70 15.43
CA GLY A 104 10.21 11.51 14.00
C GLY A 104 9.01 10.62 13.70
N ILE A 105 8.90 9.48 14.37
CA ILE A 105 7.77 8.57 14.20
C ILE A 105 6.46 9.22 14.64
N LEU A 106 6.45 9.88 15.80
CA LEU A 106 5.25 10.57 16.29
C LEU A 106 4.79 11.67 15.33
N ALA A 107 5.73 12.48 14.83
CA ALA A 107 5.45 13.52 13.84
C ALA A 107 4.87 12.94 12.54
N ALA A 108 5.42 11.82 12.05
CA ALA A 108 4.91 11.14 10.86
C ALA A 108 3.48 10.60 11.06
N ILE A 109 3.19 10.00 12.21
CA ILE A 109 1.84 9.50 12.55
C ILE A 109 0.84 10.66 12.59
N VAL A 110 1.18 11.74 13.28
CA VAL A 110 0.32 12.94 13.35
C VAL A 110 0.10 13.54 11.97
N CYS A 111 1.15 13.68 11.17
CA CYS A 111 1.06 14.20 9.80
C CYS A 111 0.14 13.34 8.92
N GLY A 112 0.34 12.02 8.92
CA GLY A 112 -0.51 11.09 8.15
C GLY A 112 -1.97 11.13 8.59
N PHE A 113 -2.22 11.19 9.91
CA PHE A 113 -3.56 11.34 10.46
C PHE A 113 -4.23 12.65 10.01
N LEU A 114 -3.51 13.77 10.05
CA LEU A 114 -4.04 15.08 9.62
C LEU A 114 -4.36 15.08 8.13
N CYS A 115 -3.49 14.50 7.28
CA CYS A 115 -3.74 14.38 5.85
C CYS A 115 -5.01 13.56 5.56
N GLY A 116 -5.15 12.39 6.18
CA GLY A 116 -6.32 11.54 6.02
C GLY A 116 -7.60 12.19 6.56
N ALA A 117 -7.52 12.83 7.74
CA ALA A 117 -8.64 13.56 8.33
C ALA A 117 -9.10 14.72 7.43
N LEU A 118 -8.17 15.45 6.83
CA LEU A 118 -8.45 16.54 5.90
C LEU A 118 -9.15 16.04 4.64
N ASN A 119 -8.66 14.94 4.03
CA ASN A 119 -9.29 14.30 2.88
C ASN A 119 -10.73 13.86 3.21
N GLY A 120 -10.91 13.19 4.35
CA GLY A 120 -12.21 12.74 4.81
C GLY A 120 -13.15 13.89 5.11
N PHE A 121 -12.68 14.94 5.77
CA PHE A 121 -13.47 16.14 6.07
C PHE A 121 -13.96 16.82 4.79
N ILE A 122 -13.07 17.06 3.81
CA ILE A 122 -13.45 17.71 2.55
C ILE A 122 -14.48 16.85 1.80
N THR A 123 -14.25 15.54 1.72
CA THR A 123 -15.16 14.60 1.06
C THR A 123 -16.55 14.63 1.69
N GLN A 124 -16.63 14.56 3.01
CA GLN A 124 -17.91 14.50 3.74
C GLN A 124 -18.62 15.85 3.78
N GLN A 125 -17.89 16.93 4.10
CA GLN A 125 -18.50 18.25 4.28
C GLN A 125 -19.04 18.84 2.98
N PHE A 126 -18.30 18.65 1.88
CA PHE A 126 -18.66 19.23 0.59
C PHE A 126 -19.36 18.23 -0.35
N HIS A 127 -19.55 16.97 0.09
CA HIS A 127 -20.16 15.91 -0.70
C HIS A 127 -19.45 15.70 -2.06
N ILE A 128 -18.15 15.93 -2.10
CA ILE A 128 -17.30 15.74 -3.28
C ILE A 128 -16.86 14.27 -3.34
N PRO A 129 -16.90 13.59 -4.49
CA PRO A 129 -16.37 12.24 -4.62
C PRO A 129 -14.92 12.13 -4.11
N ALA A 130 -14.64 11.12 -3.28
CA ALA A 130 -13.32 10.91 -2.66
C ALA A 130 -12.17 10.90 -3.69
N LEU A 131 -12.43 10.33 -4.87
CA LEU A 131 -11.46 10.29 -5.97
C LEU A 131 -10.97 11.68 -6.39
N ILE A 132 -11.88 12.66 -6.50
CA ILE A 132 -11.54 14.03 -6.92
C ILE A 132 -10.72 14.73 -5.82
N VAL A 133 -11.16 14.59 -4.58
CA VAL A 133 -10.48 15.17 -3.41
C VAL A 133 -9.06 14.60 -3.31
N THR A 134 -8.92 13.28 -3.35
CA THR A 134 -7.62 12.62 -3.14
C THR A 134 -6.63 12.84 -4.27
N ILE A 135 -7.10 12.97 -5.54
CA ILE A 135 -6.24 13.38 -6.65
C ILE A 135 -5.70 14.80 -6.42
N SER A 136 -6.58 15.75 -6.08
CA SER A 136 -6.17 17.13 -5.85
C SER A 136 -5.22 17.25 -4.67
N MET A 137 -5.53 16.59 -3.56
CA MET A 137 -4.69 16.58 -2.36
C MET A 137 -3.37 15.83 -2.56
N SER A 138 -3.32 14.84 -3.46
CA SER A 138 -2.06 14.16 -3.79
C SER A 138 -1.01 15.12 -4.35
N ILE A 139 -1.43 16.09 -5.18
CA ILE A 139 -0.54 17.11 -5.74
C ILE A 139 -0.07 18.05 -4.64
N VAL A 140 -0.97 18.45 -3.74
CA VAL A 140 -0.62 19.32 -2.58
C VAL A 140 0.39 18.63 -1.67
N TYR A 141 0.14 17.38 -1.28
CA TYR A 141 1.04 16.62 -0.39
C TYR A 141 2.38 16.32 -1.05
N ALA A 142 2.39 16.02 -2.36
CA ALA A 142 3.62 15.85 -3.10
C ALA A 142 4.44 17.16 -3.15
N GLY A 143 3.78 18.31 -3.35
CA GLY A 143 4.45 19.62 -3.32
C GLY A 143 4.99 19.99 -1.95
N LEU A 144 4.32 19.57 -0.86
CA LEU A 144 4.81 19.79 0.51
C LEU A 144 5.98 18.88 0.90
N ALA A 145 6.16 17.76 0.18
CA ALA A 145 7.23 16.79 0.42
C ALA A 145 8.55 17.14 -0.32
N LEU A 146 8.57 18.20 -1.14
CA LEU A 146 9.75 18.70 -1.86
C LEU A 146 10.51 19.75 -1.05
#